data_5344c3c65c5d5975eca232b540fc0719
#
_entry.id   5344c3c65c5d5975eca232b540fc0719
#
_cell.length_a   1.000
_cell.length_b   1.000
_cell.length_c   1.000
_cell.angle_alpha   90.00
_cell.angle_beta   90.00
_cell.angle_gamma   90.00
#
_symmetry.space_group_name_H-M   'P 1'
#
loop_
_entity.id
_entity.type
_entity.pdbx_description
1 polymer ?
#
loop_
_entity_poly.entity_id
_entity_poly.type
_entity_poly.pdbx_seq_one_letter_code
_entity_poly.pdbx_strand_id
1 'polypeptide(L)'
;NCQVIHTSPEYQTNLGVNTPTNRILTSMCSPERLLFILQYGIAYVRMEREVDGKIESTDQKHIMRYQQMFAAMAIRQRLSEGVKSGVVWHTQGSGKTALSYYLTYILNDFYAKQNKVAKFYFIVDRLDLLEQAKQEFEARGLLVATANTRAELMEQFRQNQAQQGSSGQAEI
;
A
#
# COMPACT_ATOMS: atom_id res chain seq x y z
N ASN A 1 2.53 -20.09 -0.87
CA ASN A 1 2.12 -19.37 -2.08
C ASN A 1 3.03 -18.18 -2.46
N CYS A 2 3.92 -17.70 -1.61
CA CYS A 2 5.02 -16.83 -2.04
C CYS A 2 5.87 -17.48 -3.14
N GLN A 3 6.02 -18.79 -3.14
CA GLN A 3 6.75 -19.51 -4.19
C GLN A 3 6.15 -19.30 -5.58
N VAL A 4 4.83 -19.20 -5.71
CA VAL A 4 4.18 -18.99 -7.02
C VAL A 4 4.53 -17.61 -7.59
N ILE A 5 4.60 -16.57 -6.75
CA ILE A 5 5.00 -15.23 -7.20
C ILE A 5 6.47 -15.21 -7.62
N HIS A 6 7.34 -15.94 -6.90
CA HIS A 6 8.76 -16.01 -7.23
C HIS A 6 9.09 -16.91 -8.44
N THR A 7 8.20 -17.82 -8.78
CA THR A 7 8.37 -18.73 -9.93
C THR A 7 7.67 -18.25 -11.19
N SER A 8 6.81 -17.24 -11.10
CA SER A 8 6.17 -16.64 -12.26
C SER A 8 7.20 -15.95 -13.15
N PRO A 9 7.20 -16.18 -14.48
CA PRO A 9 8.21 -15.61 -15.40
C PRO A 9 8.38 -14.10 -15.28
N GLU A 10 7.29 -13.36 -15.09
CA GLU A 10 7.30 -11.91 -14.95
C GLU A 10 7.96 -11.42 -13.64
N TYR A 11 8.10 -12.29 -12.65
CA TYR A 11 8.76 -11.99 -11.37
C TYR A 11 10.12 -12.66 -11.23
N GLN A 12 10.56 -13.41 -12.24
CA GLN A 12 11.88 -14.02 -12.18
C GLN A 12 12.96 -12.95 -12.10
N THR A 13 13.81 -13.16 -11.11
CA THR A 13 15.04 -12.41 -10.98
C THR A 13 16.12 -13.07 -11.82
N ASN A 14 17.31 -12.58 -11.80
CA ASN A 14 18.45 -13.09 -12.55
C ASN A 14 18.46 -14.64 -12.68
N LEU A 15 18.50 -15.13 -13.90
CA LEU A 15 18.62 -16.55 -14.22
C LEU A 15 20.06 -17.07 -14.10
N GLY A 16 21.04 -16.19 -13.94
CA GLY A 16 22.45 -16.56 -13.76
C GLY A 16 22.74 -17.07 -12.35
N VAL A 17 22.84 -18.39 -12.19
CA VAL A 17 23.14 -19.04 -10.91
C VAL A 17 24.48 -18.59 -10.32
N ASN A 18 25.40 -18.15 -11.17
CA ASN A 18 26.78 -17.84 -10.82
C ASN A 18 27.05 -16.35 -10.52
N THR A 19 26.03 -15.51 -10.52
CA THR A 19 26.19 -14.06 -10.27
C THR A 19 25.21 -13.55 -9.22
N PRO A 20 25.32 -13.98 -7.95
CA PRO A 20 24.38 -13.61 -6.89
C PRO A 20 24.31 -12.11 -6.62
N THR A 21 25.39 -11.37 -6.87
CA THR A 21 25.46 -9.92 -6.75
C THR A 21 24.57 -9.20 -7.77
N ASN A 22 24.33 -9.78 -8.94
CA ASN A 22 23.47 -9.21 -9.96
C ASN A 22 21.97 -9.34 -9.64
N ARG A 23 21.59 -10.14 -8.65
CA ARG A 23 20.17 -10.32 -8.30
C ARG A 23 19.47 -9.03 -7.92
N ILE A 24 20.12 -8.16 -7.16
CA ILE A 24 19.53 -6.86 -6.79
C ILE A 24 19.33 -6.01 -8.04
N LEU A 25 20.35 -5.92 -8.89
CA LEU A 25 20.28 -5.11 -10.11
C LEU A 25 19.25 -5.65 -11.11
N THR A 26 19.22 -6.95 -11.34
CA THR A 26 18.29 -7.57 -12.30
C THR A 26 16.88 -7.72 -11.77
N SER A 27 16.70 -7.83 -10.44
CA SER A 27 15.40 -7.95 -9.80
C SER A 27 14.75 -6.58 -9.55
N MET A 28 15.38 -5.74 -8.73
CA MET A 28 14.79 -4.46 -8.32
C MET A 28 14.96 -3.37 -9.37
N CYS A 29 16.06 -3.40 -10.12
CA CYS A 29 16.40 -2.39 -11.12
C CYS A 29 15.98 -2.80 -12.54
N SER A 30 15.19 -3.87 -12.73
CA SER A 30 14.55 -4.07 -14.03
C SER A 30 13.69 -2.85 -14.36
N PRO A 31 13.62 -2.40 -15.61
CA PRO A 31 12.93 -1.15 -15.98
C PRO A 31 11.49 -1.11 -15.46
N GLU A 32 10.76 -2.19 -15.58
CA GLU A 32 9.37 -2.28 -15.14
C GLU A 32 9.23 -2.10 -13.62
N ARG A 33 10.07 -2.78 -12.84
CA ARG A 33 10.01 -2.71 -11.37
C ARG A 33 10.53 -1.39 -10.86
N LEU A 34 11.58 -0.86 -11.48
CA LEU A 34 12.09 0.46 -11.13
C LEU A 34 11.04 1.55 -11.37
N LEU A 35 10.37 1.53 -12.52
CA LEU A 35 9.28 2.45 -12.83
C LEU A 35 8.12 2.29 -11.84
N PHE A 36 7.78 1.05 -11.48
CA PHE A 36 6.75 0.79 -10.48
C PHE A 36 7.13 1.38 -9.10
N ILE A 37 8.37 1.20 -8.65
CA ILE A 37 8.85 1.78 -7.40
C ILE A 37 8.85 3.31 -7.45
N LEU A 38 9.34 3.89 -8.54
CA LEU A 38 9.37 5.35 -8.70
C LEU A 38 7.96 5.96 -8.71
N GLN A 39 7.01 5.25 -9.29
CA GLN A 39 5.62 5.73 -9.39
C GLN A 39 4.83 5.53 -8.08
N TYR A 40 5.00 4.40 -7.40
CA TYR A 40 4.14 4.00 -6.30
C TYR A 40 4.88 3.66 -5.00
N GLY A 41 6.17 3.35 -5.08
CA GLY A 41 6.92 2.74 -3.98
C GLY A 41 7.63 3.72 -3.07
N ILE A 42 7.46 5.03 -3.25
CA ILE A 42 8.09 6.07 -2.43
C ILE A 42 7.01 6.76 -1.60
N ALA A 43 7.22 6.82 -0.30
CA ALA A 43 6.39 7.56 0.64
C ALA A 43 7.23 8.53 1.45
N TYR A 44 6.68 9.69 1.74
CA TYR A 44 7.24 10.61 2.72
C TYR A 44 6.47 10.46 4.02
N VAL A 45 7.20 10.21 5.09
CA VAL A 45 6.64 9.97 6.43
C VAL A 45 7.09 11.09 7.33
N ARG A 46 6.13 11.84 7.87
CA ARG A 46 6.40 12.87 8.85
C ARG A 46 6.71 12.22 10.19
N MET A 47 7.88 12.52 10.69
CA MET A 47 8.36 12.09 12.01
C MET A 47 8.53 13.30 12.90
N GLU A 48 7.91 13.27 14.07
CA GLU A 48 8.08 14.28 15.10
C GLU A 48 9.03 13.73 16.18
N ARG A 49 10.02 14.52 16.55
CA ARG A 49 10.94 14.20 17.64
C ARG A 49 11.02 15.39 18.56
N GLU A 50 11.02 15.12 19.84
CA GLU A 50 11.34 16.14 20.84
C GLU A 50 12.86 16.23 21.00
N VAL A 51 13.40 17.42 20.70
CA VAL A 51 14.81 17.76 20.87
C VAL A 51 14.86 19.02 21.70
N ASP A 52 15.50 18.94 22.86
CA ASP A 52 15.66 20.08 23.80
C ASP A 52 14.32 20.77 24.16
N GLY A 53 13.25 19.99 24.38
CA GLY A 53 11.92 20.49 24.71
C GLY A 53 11.17 21.18 23.55
N LYS A 54 11.68 21.06 22.32
CA LYS A 54 11.01 21.51 21.09
C LYS A 54 10.66 20.34 20.21
N ILE A 55 9.47 20.38 19.61
CA ILE A 55 9.05 19.40 18.64
C ILE A 55 9.64 19.77 17.28
N GLU A 56 10.55 18.95 16.80
CA GLU A 56 11.09 19.04 15.44
C GLU A 56 10.41 18.01 14.54
N SER A 57 9.89 18.47 13.42
CA SER A 57 9.24 17.62 12.41
C SER A 57 10.20 17.43 11.24
N THR A 58 10.44 16.18 10.87
CA THR A 58 11.28 15.81 9.72
C THR A 58 10.54 14.85 8.81
N ASP A 59 10.64 15.07 7.50
CA ASP A 59 10.08 14.15 6.51
C ASP A 59 11.14 13.11 6.12
N GLN A 60 10.85 11.84 6.38
CA GLN A 60 11.69 10.72 6.01
C GLN A 60 11.16 10.05 4.74
N LYS A 61 12.06 9.77 3.81
CA LYS A 61 11.73 9.02 2.60
C LYS A 61 11.76 7.52 2.89
N HIS A 62 10.60 6.88 2.77
CA HIS A 62 10.44 5.44 2.86
C HIS A 62 10.27 4.83 1.48
N ILE A 63 10.96 3.73 1.24
CA ILE A 63 10.85 2.98 -0.01
C ILE A 63 10.20 1.63 0.27
N MET A 64 9.28 1.24 -0.59
CA MET A 64 8.61 -0.05 -0.57
C MET A 64 9.62 -1.20 -0.54
N ARG A 65 9.43 -2.15 0.37
CA ARG A 65 10.23 -3.38 0.42
C ARG A 65 9.83 -4.31 -0.72
N TYR A 66 10.73 -5.21 -1.12
CA TYR A 66 10.47 -6.15 -2.21
C TYR A 66 9.21 -7.01 -1.99
N GLN A 67 8.94 -7.44 -0.73
CA GLN A 67 7.74 -8.22 -0.42
C GLN A 67 6.46 -7.41 -0.68
N GLN A 68 6.47 -6.12 -0.33
CA GLN A 68 5.35 -5.21 -0.57
C GLN A 68 5.16 -4.96 -2.06
N MET A 69 6.25 -4.75 -2.80
CA MET A 69 6.23 -4.55 -4.24
C MET A 69 5.61 -5.76 -4.96
N PHE A 70 6.11 -6.97 -4.69
CA PHE A 70 5.59 -8.17 -5.34
C PHE A 70 4.13 -8.43 -4.96
N ALA A 71 3.74 -8.21 -3.70
CA ALA A 71 2.35 -8.34 -3.31
C ALA A 71 1.45 -7.33 -4.04
N ALA A 72 1.88 -6.07 -4.13
CA ALA A 72 1.12 -5.02 -4.81
C ALA A 72 0.98 -5.29 -6.31
N MET A 73 2.06 -5.71 -6.97
CA MET A 73 2.04 -6.11 -8.39
C MET A 73 1.10 -7.30 -8.62
N ALA A 74 1.18 -8.34 -7.77
CA ALA A 74 0.31 -9.50 -7.87
C ALA A 74 -1.16 -9.16 -7.63
N ILE A 75 -1.48 -8.29 -6.66
CA ILE A 75 -2.85 -7.82 -6.42
C ILE A 75 -3.37 -7.09 -7.66
N ARG A 76 -2.61 -6.15 -8.21
CA ARG A 76 -3.00 -5.41 -9.42
C ARG A 76 -3.26 -6.35 -10.60
N GLN A 77 -2.39 -7.35 -10.81
CA GLN A 77 -2.55 -8.34 -11.86
C GLN A 77 -3.83 -9.16 -11.65
N ARG A 78 -4.05 -9.71 -10.45
CA ARG A 78 -5.26 -10.49 -10.16
C ARG A 78 -6.54 -9.69 -10.37
N LEU A 79 -6.54 -8.42 -10.01
CA LEU A 79 -7.69 -7.54 -10.27
C LEU A 79 -7.90 -7.32 -11.77
N SER A 80 -6.83 -7.22 -12.57
CA SER A 80 -6.95 -7.11 -14.04
C SER A 80 -7.49 -8.38 -14.70
N GLU A 81 -7.28 -9.54 -14.07
CA GLU A 81 -7.85 -10.85 -14.45
C GLU A 81 -9.31 -11.00 -13.99
N GLY A 82 -9.88 -10.00 -13.32
CA GLY A 82 -11.27 -10.02 -12.81
C GLY A 82 -11.46 -10.71 -11.47
N VAL A 83 -10.39 -11.09 -10.78
CA VAL A 83 -10.44 -11.68 -9.44
C VAL A 83 -10.81 -10.60 -8.43
N LYS A 84 -11.88 -10.82 -7.65
CA LYS A 84 -12.45 -9.82 -6.73
C LYS A 84 -12.05 -10.01 -5.27
N SER A 85 -11.47 -11.15 -4.93
CA SER A 85 -11.08 -11.48 -3.56
C SER A 85 -9.81 -12.30 -3.53
N GLY A 86 -9.05 -12.22 -2.44
CA GLY A 86 -7.82 -12.98 -2.29
C GLY A 86 -7.24 -12.86 -0.90
N VAL A 87 -6.18 -13.60 -0.65
CA VAL A 87 -5.44 -13.57 0.61
C VAL A 87 -3.98 -13.24 0.30
N VAL A 88 -3.45 -12.25 0.99
CA VAL A 88 -2.04 -11.90 0.98
C VAL A 88 -1.39 -12.43 2.25
N TRP A 89 -0.57 -13.46 2.09
CA TRP A 89 0.11 -14.07 3.22
C TRP A 89 1.48 -13.44 3.43
N HIS A 90 1.60 -12.65 4.48
CA HIS A 90 2.84 -12.02 4.89
C HIS A 90 3.20 -12.40 6.33
N THR A 91 4.48 -12.57 6.62
CA THR A 91 4.98 -12.78 7.99
C THR A 91 4.73 -11.55 8.86
N GLN A 92 4.77 -11.74 10.18
CA GLN A 92 4.74 -10.63 11.12
C GLN A 92 5.95 -9.72 10.89
N GLY A 93 5.78 -8.41 11.03
CA GLY A 93 6.86 -7.43 10.83
C GLY A 93 7.22 -7.16 9.36
N SER A 94 6.52 -7.75 8.37
CA SER A 94 6.76 -7.50 6.93
C SER A 94 6.24 -6.15 6.42
N GLY A 95 5.59 -5.35 7.29
CA GLY A 95 5.03 -4.06 6.93
C GLY A 95 3.70 -4.14 6.18
N LYS A 96 2.77 -4.95 6.68
CA LYS A 96 1.42 -5.07 6.09
C LYS A 96 0.65 -3.75 6.06
N THR A 97 0.75 -2.94 7.11
CA THR A 97 0.13 -1.61 7.17
C THR A 97 0.70 -0.68 6.09
N ALA A 98 2.03 -0.67 5.93
CA ALA A 98 2.65 0.10 4.86
C ALA A 98 2.27 -0.41 3.46
N LEU A 99 2.09 -1.74 3.28
CA LEU A 99 1.55 -2.29 2.03
C LEU A 99 0.15 -1.73 1.74
N SER A 100 -0.72 -1.67 2.76
CA SER A 100 -2.08 -1.11 2.61
C SER A 100 -2.02 0.36 2.16
N TYR A 101 -1.12 1.16 2.71
CA TYR A 101 -0.88 2.52 2.26
C TYR A 101 -0.52 2.57 0.77
N TYR A 102 0.48 1.81 0.32
CA TYR A 102 0.88 1.81 -1.09
C TYR A 102 -0.25 1.34 -2.01
N LEU A 103 -1.06 0.38 -1.55
CA LEU A 103 -2.20 -0.12 -2.31
C LEU A 103 -3.25 0.96 -2.55
N THR A 104 -3.43 1.94 -1.67
CA THR A 104 -4.39 3.04 -1.92
C THR A 104 -4.04 3.79 -3.20
N TYR A 105 -2.78 4.13 -3.40
CA TYR A 105 -2.32 4.83 -4.62
C TYR A 105 -2.39 3.95 -5.86
N ILE A 106 -1.91 2.72 -5.76
CA ILE A 106 -1.86 1.77 -6.87
C ILE A 106 -3.27 1.43 -7.37
N LEU A 107 -4.19 1.17 -6.44
CA LEU A 107 -5.56 0.79 -6.79
C LEU A 107 -6.39 2.00 -7.19
N ASN A 108 -6.12 3.17 -6.64
CA ASN A 108 -6.78 4.40 -7.09
C ASN A 108 -6.43 4.67 -8.56
N ASP A 109 -5.15 4.60 -8.95
CA ASP A 109 -4.72 4.74 -10.35
C ASP A 109 -5.31 3.63 -11.24
N PHE A 110 -5.32 2.39 -10.75
CA PHE A 110 -5.89 1.25 -11.48
C PHE A 110 -7.38 1.44 -11.79
N TYR A 111 -8.18 1.90 -10.82
CA TYR A 111 -9.61 2.10 -11.00
C TYR A 111 -9.93 3.41 -11.71
N ALA A 112 -9.12 4.46 -11.51
CA ALA A 112 -9.28 5.73 -12.23
C ALA A 112 -9.17 5.54 -13.74
N LYS A 113 -8.28 4.69 -14.22
CA LYS A 113 -8.16 4.30 -15.64
C LYS A 113 -9.42 3.60 -16.20
N GLN A 114 -10.28 3.11 -15.31
CA GLN A 114 -11.57 2.50 -15.64
C GLN A 114 -12.76 3.46 -15.38
N ASN A 115 -12.49 4.74 -15.13
CA ASN A 115 -13.47 5.74 -14.72
C ASN A 115 -14.24 5.36 -13.44
N LYS A 116 -13.54 4.75 -12.48
CA LYS A 116 -14.09 4.35 -11.19
C LYS A 116 -13.33 5.03 -10.06
N VAL A 117 -14.05 5.43 -9.03
CA VAL A 117 -13.46 5.95 -7.78
C VAL A 117 -13.29 4.80 -6.81
N ALA A 118 -12.07 4.59 -6.33
CA ALA A 118 -11.77 3.58 -5.33
C ALA A 118 -12.03 4.14 -3.92
N LYS A 119 -12.64 3.32 -3.06
CA LYS A 119 -12.77 3.59 -1.62
C LYS A 119 -12.14 2.45 -0.86
N PHE A 120 -11.45 2.78 0.20
CA PHE A 120 -10.67 1.81 0.97
C PHE A 120 -11.21 1.70 2.38
N TYR A 121 -11.34 0.49 2.88
CA TYR A 121 -11.75 0.18 4.24
C TYR A 121 -10.72 -0.73 4.88
N PHE A 122 -10.06 -0.25 5.92
CA PHE A 122 -9.09 -1.01 6.69
C PHE A 122 -9.75 -1.53 7.97
N ILE A 123 -10.01 -2.83 8.01
CA ILE A 123 -10.74 -3.47 9.11
C ILE A 123 -9.75 -4.24 9.98
N VAL A 124 -9.73 -3.94 11.26
CA VAL A 124 -8.92 -4.61 12.28
C VAL A 124 -9.80 -5.03 13.47
N ASP A 125 -9.40 -6.08 14.15
CA ASP A 125 -10.13 -6.66 15.28
C ASP A 125 -9.71 -6.11 16.65
N ARG A 126 -8.64 -5.29 16.70
CA ARG A 126 -8.08 -4.76 17.94
C ARG A 126 -7.95 -3.23 17.85
N LEU A 127 -8.34 -2.56 18.93
CA LEU A 127 -8.31 -1.09 19.02
C LEU A 127 -6.89 -0.52 18.97
N ASP A 128 -5.92 -1.21 19.58
CA ASP A 128 -4.52 -0.77 19.54
C ASP A 128 -3.93 -0.84 18.10
N LEU A 129 -4.36 -1.84 17.32
CA LEU A 129 -3.98 -1.93 15.90
C LEU A 129 -4.69 -0.87 15.05
N LEU A 130 -5.91 -0.49 15.39
CA LEU A 130 -6.64 0.58 14.72
C LEU A 130 -5.91 1.91 14.90
N GLU A 131 -5.57 2.26 16.14
CA GLU A 131 -4.87 3.51 16.44
C GLU A 131 -3.48 3.55 15.79
N GLN A 132 -2.73 2.46 15.87
CA GLN A 132 -1.44 2.34 15.20
C GLN A 132 -1.56 2.50 13.68
N ALA A 133 -2.54 1.86 13.06
CA ALA A 133 -2.77 1.96 11.62
C ALA A 133 -3.16 3.39 11.22
N LYS A 134 -4.03 4.05 12.00
CA LYS A 134 -4.41 5.44 11.78
C LYS A 134 -3.19 6.36 11.79
N GLN A 135 -2.37 6.30 12.84
CA GLN A 135 -1.14 7.09 12.95
C GLN A 135 -0.18 6.85 11.77
N GLU A 136 -0.01 5.60 11.37
CA GLU A 136 0.82 5.22 10.23
C GLU A 136 0.32 5.81 8.91
N PHE A 137 -0.98 5.86 8.69
CA PHE A 137 -1.57 6.43 7.48
C PHE A 137 -1.53 7.96 7.49
N GLU A 138 -1.88 8.59 8.62
CA GLU A 138 -1.83 10.05 8.80
C GLU A 138 -0.40 10.60 8.68
N ALA A 139 0.60 9.90 9.23
CA ALA A 139 2.01 10.26 9.07
C ALA A 139 2.48 10.23 7.61
N ARG A 140 1.77 9.54 6.74
CA ARG A 140 2.00 9.49 5.29
C ARG A 140 1.07 10.40 4.49
N GLY A 141 0.29 11.24 5.18
CA GLY A 141 -0.58 12.23 4.55
C GLY A 141 -1.92 11.71 4.06
N LEU A 142 -2.37 10.52 4.49
CA LEU A 142 -3.72 10.06 4.23
C LEU A 142 -4.69 10.60 5.28
N LEU A 143 -5.88 10.98 4.82
CA LEU A 143 -7.00 11.31 5.71
C LEU A 143 -7.72 10.02 6.11
N VAL A 144 -7.82 9.78 7.41
CA VAL A 144 -8.40 8.55 7.97
C VAL A 144 -9.65 8.90 8.77
N ALA A 145 -10.79 8.37 8.35
CA ALA A 145 -12.01 8.39 9.15
C ALA A 145 -12.14 7.07 9.92
N THR A 146 -12.32 7.15 11.23
CA THR A 146 -12.50 5.97 12.07
C THR A 146 -13.99 5.73 12.37
N ALA A 147 -14.39 4.46 12.42
CA ALA A 147 -15.69 4.02 12.89
C ALA A 147 -15.49 2.95 13.96
N ASN A 148 -15.91 3.23 15.19
CA ASN A 148 -15.78 2.32 16.33
C ASN A 148 -17.05 1.49 16.54
N THR A 149 -18.15 1.86 15.90
CA THR A 149 -19.43 1.19 16.01
C THR A 149 -19.98 0.83 14.63
N ARG A 150 -20.83 -0.19 14.59
CA ARG A 150 -21.55 -0.57 13.37
C ARG A 150 -22.41 0.59 12.84
N ALA A 151 -23.00 1.39 13.71
CA ALA A 151 -23.85 2.51 13.33
C ALA A 151 -23.05 3.60 12.61
N GLU A 152 -21.89 3.97 13.14
CA GLU A 152 -20.95 4.92 12.53
C GLU A 152 -20.46 4.42 11.17
N LEU A 153 -20.08 3.14 11.07
CA LEU A 153 -19.66 2.57 9.80
C LEU A 153 -20.77 2.61 8.74
N MET A 154 -21.99 2.28 9.13
CA MET A 154 -23.14 2.33 8.22
C MET A 154 -23.47 3.76 7.77
N GLU A 155 -23.29 4.74 8.65
CA GLU A 155 -23.48 6.16 8.32
C GLU A 155 -22.41 6.62 7.33
N GLN A 156 -21.16 6.28 7.54
CA GLN A 156 -20.07 6.56 6.59
C GLN A 156 -20.34 5.95 5.21
N PHE A 157 -20.85 4.71 5.15
CA PHE A 157 -21.25 4.11 3.87
C PHE A 157 -22.35 4.90 3.16
N ARG A 158 -23.34 5.43 3.90
CA ARG A 158 -24.44 6.23 3.33
C ARG A 158 -23.98 7.58 2.85
N GLN A 159 -23.18 8.30 3.64
CA GLN A 159 -22.64 9.62 3.28
C GLN A 159 -21.76 9.53 2.02
N ASN A 160 -20.97 8.49 1.90
CA ASN A 160 -20.12 8.26 0.74
C ASN A 160 -20.87 7.94 -0.55
N GLN A 161 -22.11 7.48 -0.50
CA GLN A 161 -22.96 7.32 -1.67
C GLN A 161 -23.45 8.65 -2.22
N ALA A 162 -23.55 9.67 -1.37
CA ALA A 162 -24.05 11.01 -1.75
C ALA A 162 -22.99 11.91 -2.41
N GLN A 163 -21.70 11.61 -2.22
CA GLN A 163 -20.59 12.45 -2.71
C GLN A 163 -20.01 12.01 -4.06
N GLN A 164 -20.79 11.41 -4.94
CA GLN A 164 -20.35 11.00 -6.31
C GLN A 164 -20.04 12.19 -7.24
N GLY A 165 -19.43 13.25 -6.77
CA GLY A 165 -19.23 14.46 -7.58
C GLY A 165 -17.96 15.26 -7.42
N SER A 166 -17.09 15.00 -6.46
CA SER A 166 -15.91 15.86 -6.31
C SER A 166 -14.68 15.16 -5.76
N SER A 167 -13.59 15.37 -6.45
CA SER A 167 -12.16 15.16 -6.14
C SER A 167 -11.67 13.73 -5.99
N GLY A 168 -10.74 13.35 -6.85
CA GLY A 168 -10.02 12.06 -6.86
C GLY A 168 -8.98 11.90 -5.74
N GLN A 169 -9.32 12.24 -4.50
CA GLN A 169 -8.50 11.91 -3.34
C GLN A 169 -8.94 10.56 -2.75
N ALA A 170 -7.96 9.71 -2.47
CA ALA A 170 -8.21 8.45 -1.78
C ALA A 170 -8.60 8.73 -0.33
N GLU A 171 -9.77 8.27 0.09
CA GLU A 171 -10.23 8.28 1.47
C GLU A 171 -10.12 6.84 2.04
N ILE A 172 -9.60 6.71 3.25
CA ILE A 172 -9.51 5.44 3.97
C ILE A 172 -10.44 5.45 5.18
#